data_049be00511d3908f50362f36aa90635f
#
_entry.id   049be00511d3908f50362f36aa90635f
#
_cell.length_a   1.000
_cell.length_b   1.000
_cell.length_c   1.000
_cell.angle_alpha   90.00
_cell.angle_beta   90.00
_cell.angle_gamma   90.00
#
_symmetry.space_group_name_H-M   'P 1'
#
loop_
_entity.id
_entity.type
_entity.pdbx_description
1 polymer ?
#
loop_
_entity_poly.entity_id
_entity_poly.type
_entity_poly.pdbx_seq_one_letter_code
_entity_poly.pdbx_strand_id
1 'polypeptide(L)'
;MRLDLERSTYEAYTVYFNRHIIPYFARVGDLNNLTARHVKNYINYKRTDGRCDGKQGGLSIVTVKKHLSLIKQALNDAVILGYIPANPALSVKMRRSTRSITEKTVLLTADEAFKVIDAFEGHPLHACVTLALVYGLRRSEVLGLKWSAIDFTRNELRIEHTVVKGLTIEAKDSTKTPTSRATFELIPRVREMLLELYERRPKNTEYINVWSDGRLFRPDYVTRGFQRVLKNNGLERMRFHDLRHSTASILYDRGLSLEEAKRWLRHNDIETTSNIYIHCSRGRQKLTSSTISDIFQK
;
A
#
# COMPACT_ATOMS: atom_id res chain seq x y z
N MET A 1 -5.55 -13.22 -20.78
CA MET A 1 -5.28 -12.09 -19.85
C MET A 1 -6.25 -11.94 -18.67
N ARG A 2 -7.57 -12.06 -18.86
CA ARG A 2 -8.54 -11.91 -17.75
C ARG A 2 -8.45 -13.04 -16.70
N LEU A 3 -8.11 -14.24 -17.10
CA LEU A 3 -8.06 -15.44 -16.24
C LEU A 3 -6.78 -15.50 -15.37
N ASP A 4 -5.73 -14.79 -15.77
CA ASP A 4 -4.40 -14.88 -15.12
C ASP A 4 -4.09 -13.69 -14.20
N LEU A 5 -4.98 -12.67 -14.13
CA LEU A 5 -4.78 -11.46 -13.37
C LEU A 5 -5.71 -11.37 -12.18
N GLU A 6 -5.17 -10.91 -11.08
CA GLU A 6 -5.98 -10.42 -9.96
C GLU A 6 -6.98 -9.37 -10.44
N ARG A 7 -8.24 -9.47 -10.01
CA ARG A 7 -9.34 -8.59 -10.43
C ARG A 7 -9.01 -7.11 -10.33
N SER A 8 -8.42 -6.67 -9.22
CA SER A 8 -8.03 -5.27 -9.02
C SER A 8 -6.98 -4.79 -10.03
N THR A 9 -6.08 -5.69 -10.43
CA THR A 9 -5.07 -5.42 -11.48
C THR A 9 -5.73 -5.34 -12.84
N TYR A 10 -6.64 -6.26 -13.15
CA TYR A 10 -7.40 -6.25 -14.39
C TYR A 10 -8.23 -4.96 -14.55
N GLU A 11 -8.94 -4.54 -13.49
CA GLU A 11 -9.72 -3.31 -13.50
C GLU A 11 -8.82 -2.06 -13.72
N ALA A 12 -7.67 -2.01 -13.06
CA ALA A 12 -6.72 -0.92 -13.27
C ALA A 12 -6.17 -0.90 -14.71
N TYR A 13 -5.86 -2.06 -15.28
CA TYR A 13 -5.38 -2.19 -16.65
C TYR A 13 -6.48 -1.79 -17.65
N THR A 14 -7.72 -2.20 -17.42
CA THR A 14 -8.88 -1.81 -18.22
C THR A 14 -9.05 -0.28 -18.25
N VAL A 15 -8.88 0.38 -17.10
CA VAL A 15 -8.91 1.85 -17.03
C VAL A 15 -7.77 2.46 -17.84
N TYR A 16 -6.54 1.94 -17.72
CA TYR A 16 -5.39 2.46 -18.48
C TYR A 16 -5.60 2.30 -19.98
N PHE A 17 -6.10 1.15 -20.43
CA PHE A 17 -6.39 0.92 -21.83
C PHE A 17 -7.50 1.84 -22.35
N ASN A 18 -8.68 1.78 -21.72
CA ASN A 18 -9.87 2.46 -22.24
C ASN A 18 -9.81 3.98 -22.14
N ARG A 19 -9.18 4.54 -21.09
CA ARG A 19 -9.14 5.99 -20.89
C ARG A 19 -7.88 6.65 -21.44
N HIS A 20 -6.80 5.90 -21.62
CA HIS A 20 -5.52 6.52 -21.96
C HIS A 20 -4.88 5.95 -23.21
N ILE A 21 -4.78 4.62 -23.37
CA ILE A 21 -3.98 3.99 -24.42
C ILE A 21 -4.77 3.95 -25.72
N ILE A 22 -5.92 3.28 -25.73
CA ILE A 22 -6.74 3.10 -26.94
C ILE A 22 -7.11 4.44 -27.57
N PRO A 23 -7.65 5.45 -26.85
CA PRO A 23 -8.03 6.71 -27.48
C PRO A 23 -6.86 7.47 -28.13
N TYR A 24 -5.65 7.30 -27.60
CA TYR A 24 -4.48 7.94 -28.18
C TYR A 24 -4.02 7.25 -29.46
N PHE A 25 -3.95 5.92 -29.46
CA PHE A 25 -3.44 5.14 -30.59
C PHE A 25 -4.49 4.88 -31.68
N ALA A 26 -5.77 5.13 -31.44
CA ALA A 26 -6.83 5.02 -32.46
C ALA A 26 -6.54 5.83 -33.72
N ARG A 27 -5.76 6.92 -33.59
CA ARG A 27 -5.35 7.77 -34.74
C ARG A 27 -4.36 7.09 -35.69
N VAL A 28 -3.67 6.03 -35.23
CA VAL A 28 -2.71 5.30 -36.06
C VAL A 28 -3.43 4.41 -37.06
N GLY A 29 -4.68 4.04 -36.79
CA GLY A 29 -5.53 3.22 -37.62
C GLY A 29 -5.13 1.75 -37.59
N ASP A 30 -4.07 1.40 -38.33
CA ASP A 30 -3.57 0.02 -38.38
C ASP A 30 -2.40 -0.20 -37.40
N LEU A 31 -2.43 -1.36 -36.71
CA LEU A 31 -1.38 -1.75 -35.76
C LEU A 31 -0.01 -1.91 -36.45
N ASN A 32 0.04 -2.31 -37.71
CA ASN A 32 1.26 -2.40 -38.51
C ASN A 32 1.94 -1.04 -38.74
N ASN A 33 1.20 0.05 -38.67
CA ASN A 33 1.73 1.42 -38.79
C ASN A 33 2.26 1.97 -37.45
N LEU A 34 2.14 1.21 -36.37
CA LEU A 34 2.61 1.64 -35.05
C LEU A 34 4.14 1.59 -34.97
N THR A 35 4.76 2.72 -34.67
CA THR A 35 6.21 2.85 -34.55
C THR A 35 6.66 3.19 -33.15
N ALA A 36 7.96 3.00 -32.86
CA ALA A 36 8.58 3.44 -31.61
C ALA A 36 8.39 4.94 -31.35
N ARG A 37 8.34 5.75 -32.42
CA ARG A 37 8.09 7.20 -32.35
C ARG A 37 6.69 7.50 -31.82
N HIS A 38 5.68 6.77 -32.25
CA HIS A 38 4.30 6.91 -31.74
C HIS A 38 4.24 6.62 -30.24
N VAL A 39 4.89 5.54 -29.77
CA VAL A 39 4.95 5.19 -28.35
C VAL A 39 5.70 6.25 -27.53
N LYS A 40 6.81 6.78 -28.05
CA LYS A 40 7.58 7.85 -27.40
C LYS A 40 6.76 9.15 -27.30
N ASN A 41 6.04 9.53 -28.35
CA ASN A 41 5.15 10.70 -28.34
C ASN A 41 4.01 10.52 -27.32
N TYR A 42 3.41 9.33 -27.23
CA TYR A 42 2.43 9.00 -26.20
C TYR A 42 2.97 9.23 -24.78
N ILE A 43 4.17 8.74 -24.50
CA ILE A 43 4.81 8.90 -23.18
C ILE A 43 5.03 10.38 -22.86
N ASN A 44 5.54 11.16 -23.83
CA ASN A 44 5.76 12.59 -23.65
C ASN A 44 4.45 13.31 -23.39
N TYR A 45 3.43 13.09 -24.20
CA TYR A 45 2.10 13.66 -24.02
C TYR A 45 1.51 13.31 -22.65
N LYS A 46 1.57 12.02 -22.23
CA LYS A 46 1.05 11.62 -20.91
C LYS A 46 1.80 12.24 -19.74
N ARG A 47 3.04 12.65 -19.94
CA ARG A 47 3.84 13.34 -18.90
C ARG A 47 3.59 14.84 -18.81
N THR A 48 3.13 15.48 -19.87
CA THR A 48 2.92 16.93 -19.93
C THR A 48 1.47 17.34 -19.79
N ASP A 49 0.56 16.66 -20.51
CA ASP A 49 -0.86 17.05 -20.62
C ASP A 49 -1.81 15.84 -20.74
N GLY A 50 -1.42 14.71 -20.20
CA GLY A 50 -2.13 13.45 -20.42
C GLY A 50 -3.19 13.08 -19.38
N ARG A 51 -3.62 13.98 -18.50
CA ARG A 51 -4.64 13.71 -17.49
C ARG A 51 -6.02 13.59 -18.14
N CYS A 52 -6.87 12.73 -17.55
CA CYS A 52 -8.26 12.52 -17.98
C CYS A 52 -9.26 12.74 -16.82
N ASP A 53 -8.83 13.44 -15.77
CA ASP A 53 -9.62 13.71 -14.56
C ASP A 53 -10.04 15.18 -14.43
N GLY A 54 -9.95 15.95 -15.53
CA GLY A 54 -10.28 17.37 -15.59
C GLY A 54 -9.26 18.31 -14.98
N LYS A 55 -8.14 17.81 -14.45
CA LYS A 55 -7.05 18.64 -13.92
C LYS A 55 -5.99 18.88 -14.98
N GLN A 56 -5.35 20.03 -14.93
CA GLN A 56 -4.24 20.37 -15.81
C GLN A 56 -2.99 19.53 -15.51
N GLY A 57 -2.12 19.36 -16.52
CA GLY A 57 -0.83 18.73 -16.41
C GLY A 57 -0.78 17.24 -16.76
N GLY A 58 0.36 16.62 -16.52
CA GLY A 58 0.64 15.23 -16.88
C GLY A 58 0.39 14.22 -15.77
N LEU A 59 0.52 12.96 -16.14
CA LEU A 59 0.50 11.84 -15.22
C LEU A 59 1.87 11.66 -14.53
N SER A 60 1.86 11.05 -13.35
CA SER A 60 3.09 10.71 -12.65
C SER A 60 3.97 9.77 -13.48
N ILE A 61 5.29 9.88 -13.32
CA ILE A 61 6.24 9.01 -14.02
C ILE A 61 5.99 7.53 -13.75
N VAL A 62 5.54 7.19 -12.54
CA VAL A 62 5.19 5.83 -12.13
C VAL A 62 3.99 5.32 -12.93
N THR A 63 2.96 6.14 -13.09
CA THR A 63 1.77 5.81 -13.89
C THR A 63 2.14 5.62 -15.36
N VAL A 64 2.93 6.52 -15.93
CA VAL A 64 3.35 6.42 -17.34
C VAL A 64 4.26 5.22 -17.57
N LYS A 65 5.12 4.82 -16.60
CA LYS A 65 5.89 3.57 -16.68
C LYS A 65 4.97 2.33 -16.73
N LYS A 66 3.89 2.32 -15.94
CA LYS A 66 2.89 1.25 -15.99
C LYS A 66 2.22 1.19 -17.36
N HIS A 67 1.84 2.35 -17.94
CA HIS A 67 1.31 2.39 -19.31
C HIS A 67 2.29 1.81 -20.32
N LEU A 68 3.57 2.20 -20.27
CA LEU A 68 4.59 1.65 -21.18
C LEU A 68 4.75 0.15 -21.02
N SER A 69 4.74 -0.37 -19.78
CA SER A 69 4.82 -1.81 -19.53
C SER A 69 3.64 -2.55 -20.16
N LEU A 70 2.42 -2.01 -20.02
CA LEU A 70 1.21 -2.59 -20.62
C LEU A 70 1.22 -2.55 -22.13
N ILE A 71 1.68 -1.43 -22.73
CA ILE A 71 1.82 -1.31 -24.18
C ILE A 71 2.81 -2.36 -24.70
N LYS A 72 3.95 -2.52 -24.02
CA LYS A 72 4.94 -3.55 -24.39
C LYS A 72 4.36 -4.96 -24.32
N GLN A 73 3.63 -5.25 -23.26
CA GLN A 73 3.01 -6.57 -23.08
C GLN A 73 1.96 -6.85 -24.18
N ALA A 74 1.05 -5.91 -24.42
CA ALA A 74 0.02 -6.06 -25.45
C ALA A 74 0.62 -6.22 -26.86
N LEU A 75 1.68 -5.49 -27.17
CA LEU A 75 2.37 -5.62 -28.46
C LEU A 75 3.21 -6.90 -28.57
N ASN A 76 3.73 -7.44 -27.47
CA ASN A 76 4.33 -8.78 -27.47
C ASN A 76 3.27 -9.85 -27.77
N ASP A 77 2.10 -9.75 -27.13
CA ASP A 77 1.00 -10.66 -27.41
C ASP A 77 0.57 -10.56 -28.88
N ALA A 78 0.56 -9.36 -29.48
CA ALA A 78 0.28 -9.13 -30.89
C ALA A 78 1.32 -9.78 -31.82
N VAL A 79 2.59 -9.80 -31.44
CA VAL A 79 3.65 -10.52 -32.18
C VAL A 79 3.43 -12.03 -32.08
N ILE A 80 3.18 -12.56 -30.89
CA ILE A 80 2.91 -14.00 -30.67
C ILE A 80 1.69 -14.47 -31.49
N LEU A 81 0.66 -13.64 -31.59
CA LEU A 81 -0.56 -13.93 -32.33
C LEU A 81 -0.44 -13.64 -33.85
N GLY A 82 0.73 -13.18 -34.34
CA GLY A 82 0.96 -12.92 -35.75
C GLY A 82 0.33 -11.65 -36.32
N TYR A 83 -0.18 -10.75 -35.47
CA TYR A 83 -0.78 -9.48 -35.93
C TYR A 83 0.26 -8.46 -36.40
N ILE A 84 1.46 -8.50 -35.83
CA ILE A 84 2.59 -7.64 -36.25
C ILE A 84 3.90 -8.45 -36.22
N PRO A 85 4.87 -8.11 -37.09
CA PRO A 85 6.12 -8.86 -37.19
C PRO A 85 7.09 -8.60 -36.04
N ALA A 86 7.00 -7.44 -35.41
CA ALA A 86 7.88 -7.05 -34.28
C ALA A 86 7.21 -6.03 -33.35
N ASN A 87 7.63 -6.01 -32.11
CA ASN A 87 7.12 -5.06 -31.12
C ASN A 87 7.90 -3.73 -31.17
N PRO A 88 7.33 -2.63 -31.68
CA PRO A 88 8.02 -1.36 -31.79
C PRO A 88 8.27 -0.66 -30.45
N ALA A 89 7.59 -1.07 -29.38
CA ALA A 89 7.75 -0.44 -28.06
C ALA A 89 8.98 -0.96 -27.29
N LEU A 90 9.63 -2.05 -27.68
CA LEU A 90 10.74 -2.64 -26.93
C LEU A 90 11.93 -1.69 -26.77
N SER A 91 12.26 -0.95 -27.85
CA SER A 91 13.35 0.02 -27.86
C SER A 91 13.06 1.28 -27.03
N VAL A 92 11.78 1.52 -26.70
CA VAL A 92 11.39 2.72 -25.97
C VAL A 92 11.73 2.56 -24.48
N LYS A 93 12.61 3.44 -24.02
CA LYS A 93 13.03 3.52 -22.61
C LYS A 93 12.61 4.84 -21.99
N MET A 94 12.16 4.80 -20.75
CA MET A 94 11.95 6.01 -19.96
C MET A 94 13.19 6.28 -19.11
N ARG A 95 13.76 7.48 -19.22
CA ARG A 95 14.86 7.89 -18.33
C ARG A 95 14.36 7.92 -16.88
N ARG A 96 15.22 7.52 -15.94
CA ARG A 96 14.95 7.73 -14.52
C ARG A 96 14.85 9.25 -14.31
N SER A 97 13.72 9.70 -13.75
CA SER A 97 13.63 11.10 -13.32
C SER A 97 14.47 11.24 -12.06
N THR A 98 15.44 12.13 -12.10
CA THR A 98 16.17 12.58 -10.91
C THR A 98 15.28 13.41 -9.97
N ARG A 99 14.12 13.87 -10.45
CA ARG A 99 13.08 14.53 -9.66
C ARG A 99 11.90 13.60 -9.47
N SER A 100 12.06 12.56 -8.69
CA SER A 100 10.92 11.95 -8.00
C SER A 100 10.55 12.89 -6.86
N ILE A 101 9.50 13.69 -7.05
CA ILE A 101 8.74 14.20 -5.90
C ILE A 101 7.96 12.96 -5.42
N THR A 102 8.66 12.05 -4.76
CA THR A 102 8.01 11.10 -3.87
C THR A 102 7.41 11.97 -2.77
N GLU A 103 6.10 11.95 -2.61
CA GLU A 103 5.49 12.48 -1.37
C GLU A 103 6.34 11.94 -0.23
N LYS A 104 6.89 12.85 0.56
CA LYS A 104 7.79 12.50 1.66
C LYS A 104 7.04 11.51 2.55
N THR A 105 7.57 10.30 2.68
CA THR A 105 6.99 9.33 3.62
C THR A 105 7.15 9.91 5.01
N VAL A 106 6.03 10.10 5.70
CA VAL A 106 6.03 10.56 7.09
C VAL A 106 6.30 9.35 7.97
N LEU A 107 7.32 9.44 8.80
CA LEU A 107 7.68 8.42 9.78
C LEU A 107 7.45 8.99 11.17
N LEU A 108 6.61 8.33 11.95
CA LEU A 108 6.29 8.71 13.32
C LEU A 108 7.36 8.18 14.28
N THR A 109 7.69 8.96 15.28
CA THR A 109 8.30 8.48 16.53
C THR A 109 7.28 7.68 17.34
N ALA A 110 7.73 6.97 18.38
CA ALA A 110 6.82 6.25 19.27
C ALA A 110 5.78 7.18 19.93
N ASP A 111 6.19 8.36 20.39
CA ASP A 111 5.31 9.34 21.02
C ASP A 111 4.28 9.91 20.04
N GLU A 112 4.69 10.18 18.81
CA GLU A 112 3.77 10.62 17.75
C GLU A 112 2.79 9.52 17.35
N ALA A 113 3.22 8.25 17.35
CA ALA A 113 2.34 7.10 17.11
C ALA A 113 1.25 7.00 18.18
N PHE A 114 1.58 7.21 19.46
CA PHE A 114 0.58 7.28 20.54
C PHE A 114 -0.38 8.45 20.32
N LYS A 115 0.10 9.65 20.00
CA LYS A 115 -0.77 10.81 19.69
C LYS A 115 -1.73 10.53 18.53
N VAL A 116 -1.26 9.79 17.51
CA VAL A 116 -2.13 9.37 16.40
C VAL A 116 -3.19 8.40 16.90
N ILE A 117 -2.86 7.38 17.71
CA ILE A 117 -3.85 6.43 18.24
C ILE A 117 -4.89 7.17 19.10
N ASP A 118 -4.44 8.04 20.01
CA ASP A 118 -5.29 8.79 20.92
C ASP A 118 -6.25 9.75 20.17
N ALA A 119 -5.80 10.35 19.08
CA ALA A 119 -6.65 11.19 18.21
C ALA A 119 -7.82 10.41 17.57
N PHE A 120 -7.74 9.09 17.52
CA PHE A 120 -8.82 8.21 17.03
C PHE A 120 -9.68 7.62 18.14
N GLU A 121 -9.42 7.90 19.40
CA GLU A 121 -10.22 7.40 20.51
C GLU A 121 -11.69 7.82 20.33
N GLY A 122 -12.62 6.87 20.51
CA GLY A 122 -14.05 7.08 20.23
C GLY A 122 -14.44 7.17 18.74
N HIS A 123 -13.48 7.22 17.81
CA HIS A 123 -13.77 7.25 16.39
C HIS A 123 -13.90 5.83 15.81
N PRO A 124 -14.82 5.57 14.82
CA PRO A 124 -14.99 4.23 14.24
C PRO A 124 -13.71 3.61 13.65
N LEU A 125 -12.74 4.41 13.27
CA LEU A 125 -11.46 3.95 12.73
C LEU A 125 -10.38 3.68 13.80
N HIS A 126 -10.68 3.78 15.09
CA HIS A 126 -9.71 3.60 16.17
C HIS A 126 -9.01 2.23 16.06
N ALA A 127 -9.76 1.14 15.96
CA ALA A 127 -9.20 -0.19 15.79
C ALA A 127 -8.38 -0.33 14.49
N CYS A 128 -8.85 0.27 13.39
CA CYS A 128 -8.10 0.25 12.13
C CYS A 128 -6.70 0.87 12.27
N VAL A 129 -6.62 2.02 12.94
CA VAL A 129 -5.37 2.77 13.11
C VAL A 129 -4.45 2.07 14.11
N THR A 130 -4.99 1.63 15.25
CA THR A 130 -4.24 0.91 16.28
C THR A 130 -3.62 -0.37 15.73
N LEU A 131 -4.40 -1.21 15.05
CA LEU A 131 -3.92 -2.46 14.44
C LEU A 131 -2.87 -2.20 13.35
N ALA A 132 -3.05 -1.15 12.54
CA ALA A 132 -2.09 -0.78 11.50
C ALA A 132 -0.75 -0.30 12.09
N LEU A 133 -0.77 0.46 13.19
CA LEU A 133 0.43 0.95 13.87
C LEU A 133 1.12 -0.14 14.69
N VAL A 134 0.38 -0.94 15.44
CA VAL A 134 0.96 -1.93 16.35
C VAL A 134 1.56 -3.11 15.58
N TYR A 135 0.81 -3.69 14.66
CA TYR A 135 1.23 -4.89 13.91
C TYR A 135 1.72 -4.58 12.50
N GLY A 136 1.75 -3.31 12.11
CA GLY A 136 2.15 -2.91 10.77
C GLY A 136 1.24 -3.48 9.67
N LEU A 137 -0.06 -3.67 9.94
CA LEU A 137 -0.99 -4.28 9.00
C LEU A 137 -1.25 -3.38 7.79
N ARG A 138 -1.38 -4.00 6.61
CA ARG A 138 -1.87 -3.29 5.42
C ARG A 138 -3.34 -2.94 5.58
N ARG A 139 -3.80 -1.85 4.97
CA ARG A 139 -5.23 -1.45 5.03
C ARG A 139 -6.19 -2.60 4.64
N SER A 140 -5.84 -3.38 3.63
CA SER A 140 -6.64 -4.54 3.21
C SER A 140 -6.69 -5.66 4.25
N GLU A 141 -5.61 -5.87 4.99
CA GLU A 141 -5.51 -6.85 6.07
C GLU A 141 -6.34 -6.40 7.27
N VAL A 142 -6.19 -5.13 7.67
CA VAL A 142 -7.02 -4.53 8.75
C VAL A 142 -8.51 -4.67 8.44
N LEU A 143 -8.93 -4.34 7.23
CA LEU A 143 -10.34 -4.44 6.84
C LEU A 143 -10.83 -5.88 6.70
N GLY A 144 -9.94 -6.81 6.38
CA GLY A 144 -10.25 -8.24 6.26
C GLY A 144 -10.18 -9.02 7.57
N LEU A 145 -9.83 -8.35 8.68
CA LEU A 145 -9.69 -9.04 9.96
C LEU A 145 -11.05 -9.49 10.48
N LYS A 146 -11.18 -10.80 10.73
CA LYS A 146 -12.38 -11.44 11.26
C LYS A 146 -12.23 -11.73 12.74
N TRP A 147 -13.35 -11.83 13.48
CA TRP A 147 -13.37 -12.25 14.87
C TRP A 147 -12.83 -13.67 15.08
N SER A 148 -13.05 -14.57 14.10
CA SER A 148 -12.49 -15.93 14.13
C SER A 148 -10.95 -15.97 14.06
N ALA A 149 -10.31 -14.90 13.68
CA ALA A 149 -8.85 -14.76 13.64
C ALA A 149 -8.26 -14.31 14.99
N ILE A 150 -9.11 -13.99 15.96
CA ILE A 150 -8.71 -13.59 17.31
C ILE A 150 -8.96 -14.75 18.28
N ASP A 151 -7.90 -15.23 18.88
CA ASP A 151 -7.97 -16.24 19.96
C ASP A 151 -7.61 -15.57 21.29
N PHE A 152 -8.62 -15.17 22.05
CA PHE A 152 -8.43 -14.54 23.36
C PHE A 152 -7.89 -15.50 24.43
N THR A 153 -8.05 -16.83 24.23
CA THR A 153 -7.55 -17.84 25.16
C THR A 153 -6.07 -18.08 24.98
N ARG A 154 -5.64 -18.19 23.72
CA ARG A 154 -4.22 -18.34 23.35
C ARG A 154 -3.47 -17.01 23.24
N ASN A 155 -4.19 -15.90 23.35
CA ASN A 155 -3.65 -14.55 23.19
C ASN A 155 -3.06 -14.30 21.79
N GLU A 156 -3.73 -14.79 20.73
CA GLU A 156 -3.25 -14.77 19.37
C GLU A 156 -4.14 -13.96 18.42
N LEU A 157 -3.50 -13.27 17.47
CA LEU A 157 -4.13 -12.61 16.34
C LEU A 157 -3.55 -13.19 15.05
N ARG A 158 -4.40 -13.71 14.16
CA ARG A 158 -4.02 -14.32 12.89
C ARG A 158 -4.42 -13.46 11.71
N ILE A 159 -3.53 -13.33 10.74
CA ILE A 159 -3.80 -12.62 9.49
C ILE A 159 -4.02 -13.64 8.39
N GLU A 160 -5.28 -13.81 7.98
CA GLU A 160 -5.69 -14.85 7.03
C GLU A 160 -6.46 -14.28 5.84
N HIS A 161 -7.17 -13.15 6.03
CA HIS A 161 -8.08 -12.59 5.05
C HIS A 161 -7.70 -11.15 4.67
N THR A 162 -8.13 -10.73 3.48
CA THR A 162 -7.96 -9.35 3.01
C THR A 162 -9.24 -8.84 2.37
N VAL A 163 -9.54 -7.55 2.57
CA VAL A 163 -10.61 -6.85 1.85
C VAL A 163 -9.99 -5.91 0.83
N VAL A 164 -10.33 -6.11 -0.43
CA VAL A 164 -9.87 -5.26 -1.53
C VAL A 164 -11.05 -4.53 -2.17
N LYS A 165 -10.77 -3.34 -2.72
CA LYS A 165 -11.72 -2.59 -3.51
C LYS A 165 -11.68 -3.11 -4.95
N GLY A 166 -12.80 -3.69 -5.40
CA GLY A 166 -13.14 -3.85 -6.80
C GLY A 166 -14.32 -2.95 -7.17
N LEU A 167 -15.09 -3.30 -8.18
CA LEU A 167 -16.41 -2.69 -8.44
C LEU A 167 -17.35 -2.91 -7.26
N THR A 168 -17.19 -4.04 -6.57
CA THR A 168 -17.79 -4.38 -5.27
C THR A 168 -16.68 -4.54 -4.22
N ILE A 169 -17.04 -4.47 -2.93
CA ILE A 169 -16.13 -4.81 -1.83
C ILE A 169 -16.04 -6.33 -1.81
N GLU A 170 -14.86 -6.87 -2.05
CA GLU A 170 -14.62 -8.32 -2.01
C GLU A 170 -13.72 -8.67 -0.83
N ALA A 171 -14.24 -9.55 0.00
CA ALA A 171 -13.44 -10.28 0.96
C ALA A 171 -12.78 -11.46 0.25
N LYS A 172 -11.48 -11.58 0.37
CA LYS A 172 -10.71 -12.71 -0.14
C LYS A 172 -10.28 -13.59 1.01
N ASP A 173 -10.62 -14.87 0.92
CA ASP A 173 -10.24 -15.88 1.90
C ASP A 173 -8.76 -16.31 1.77
N SER A 174 -7.98 -15.58 1.00
CA SER A 174 -6.54 -15.80 0.90
C SER A 174 -5.77 -14.49 0.86
N THR A 175 -4.65 -14.47 1.54
CA THR A 175 -3.63 -13.43 1.38
C THR A 175 -2.89 -13.63 0.06
N LYS A 176 -2.43 -12.55 -0.56
CA LYS A 176 -1.82 -12.52 -1.91
C LYS A 176 -0.59 -13.43 -2.06
N THR A 177 0.06 -13.79 -0.96
CA THR A 177 1.23 -14.69 -0.92
C THR A 177 1.21 -15.51 0.37
N PRO A 178 1.80 -16.72 0.42
CA PRO A 178 1.94 -17.52 1.63
C PRO A 178 2.61 -16.76 2.78
N THR A 179 3.57 -15.89 2.47
CA THR A 179 4.27 -15.03 3.43
C THR A 179 3.40 -13.94 4.05
N SER A 180 2.18 -13.73 3.54
CA SER A 180 1.23 -12.77 4.13
C SER A 180 0.44 -13.32 5.30
N ARG A 181 0.45 -14.64 5.54
CA ARG A 181 -0.11 -15.24 6.74
C ARG A 181 0.85 -15.04 7.91
N ALA A 182 0.33 -14.66 9.05
CA ALA A 182 1.11 -14.54 10.28
C ALA A 182 0.22 -14.68 11.49
N THR A 183 0.81 -15.15 12.57
CA THR A 183 0.23 -15.12 13.91
C THR A 183 1.05 -14.17 14.76
N PHE A 184 0.37 -13.28 15.47
CA PHE A 184 0.96 -12.33 16.40
C PHE A 184 0.39 -12.59 17.78
N GLU A 185 1.18 -12.32 18.81
CA GLU A 185 0.68 -12.22 20.17
C GLU A 185 -0.16 -10.95 20.32
N LEU A 186 -1.30 -11.04 21.00
CA LEU A 186 -2.11 -9.89 21.35
C LEU A 186 -1.44 -9.11 22.48
N ILE A 187 -0.96 -7.91 22.19
CA ILE A 187 -0.46 -7.03 23.25
C ILE A 187 -1.63 -6.54 24.14
N PRO A 188 -1.41 -6.30 25.44
CA PRO A 188 -2.49 -6.01 26.40
C PRO A 188 -3.44 -4.91 25.93
N ARG A 189 -2.93 -3.75 25.53
CA ARG A 189 -3.76 -2.62 25.04
C ARG A 189 -4.65 -2.99 23.85
N VAL A 190 -4.16 -3.80 22.91
CA VAL A 190 -4.96 -4.25 21.76
C VAL A 190 -5.99 -5.28 22.17
N ARG A 191 -5.63 -6.17 23.09
CA ARG A 191 -6.55 -7.18 23.64
C ARG A 191 -7.74 -6.52 24.33
N GLU A 192 -7.51 -5.53 25.17
CA GLU A 192 -8.55 -4.76 25.84
C GLU A 192 -9.47 -4.06 24.84
N MET A 193 -8.91 -3.32 23.91
CA MET A 193 -9.67 -2.67 22.84
C MET A 193 -10.53 -3.68 22.05
N LEU A 194 -9.97 -4.84 21.69
CA LEU A 194 -10.70 -5.86 20.94
C LEU A 194 -11.80 -6.53 21.77
N LEU A 195 -11.61 -6.72 23.07
CA LEU A 195 -12.65 -7.23 23.97
C LEU A 195 -13.83 -6.27 24.05
N GLU A 196 -13.57 -4.97 24.27
CA GLU A 196 -14.63 -3.95 24.27
C GLU A 196 -15.40 -3.90 22.95
N LEU A 197 -14.69 -3.99 21.82
CA LEU A 197 -15.34 -4.03 20.51
C LEU A 197 -16.13 -5.32 20.31
N TYR A 198 -15.65 -6.45 20.83
CA TYR A 198 -16.34 -7.73 20.74
C TYR A 198 -17.69 -7.72 21.49
N GLU A 199 -17.73 -7.10 22.67
CA GLU A 199 -18.95 -6.93 23.45
C GLU A 199 -19.98 -6.04 22.75
N ARG A 200 -19.53 -4.98 22.10
CA ARG A 200 -20.38 -3.98 21.41
C ARG A 200 -20.67 -4.32 19.94
N ARG A 201 -20.14 -5.44 19.43
CA ARG A 201 -20.25 -5.77 18.02
C ARG A 201 -21.70 -5.97 17.58
N PRO A 202 -22.05 -5.61 16.32
CA PRO A 202 -23.34 -5.97 15.74
C PRO A 202 -23.51 -7.48 15.73
N LYS A 203 -24.73 -7.96 16.00
CA LYS A 203 -25.06 -9.39 15.89
C LYS A 203 -24.82 -9.85 14.45
N ASN A 204 -24.28 -11.05 14.29
CA ASN A 204 -24.02 -11.70 12.98
C ASN A 204 -22.95 -11.02 12.10
N THR A 205 -22.02 -10.23 12.68
CA THR A 205 -20.85 -9.76 11.92
C THR A 205 -19.66 -10.67 12.12
N GLU A 206 -19.01 -11.05 11.03
CA GLU A 206 -17.77 -11.81 11.04
C GLU A 206 -16.54 -10.90 11.19
N TYR A 207 -16.63 -9.65 10.73
CA TYR A 207 -15.51 -8.72 10.65
C TYR A 207 -15.46 -7.78 11.84
N ILE A 208 -14.22 -7.38 12.19
CA ILE A 208 -13.97 -6.46 13.31
C ILE A 208 -14.27 -5.01 12.89
N ASN A 209 -13.83 -4.62 11.70
CA ASN A 209 -13.88 -3.23 11.24
C ASN A 209 -15.14 -2.99 10.38
N VAL A 210 -16.27 -2.80 11.07
CA VAL A 210 -17.60 -2.61 10.49
C VAL A 210 -18.30 -1.40 11.09
N TRP A 211 -19.33 -0.94 10.39
CA TRP A 211 -20.30 0.02 10.92
C TRP A 211 -21.19 -0.62 11.99
N SER A 212 -21.92 0.20 12.75
CA SER A 212 -22.89 -0.26 13.75
C SER A 212 -24.01 -1.14 13.16
N ASP A 213 -24.25 -1.05 11.86
CA ASP A 213 -25.18 -1.89 11.12
C ASP A 213 -24.56 -3.18 10.52
N GLY A 214 -23.29 -3.45 10.82
CA GLY A 214 -22.56 -4.64 10.39
C GLY A 214 -21.93 -4.54 8.99
N ARG A 215 -22.15 -3.44 8.24
CA ARG A 215 -21.54 -3.26 6.91
C ARG A 215 -20.03 -3.00 7.03
N LEU A 216 -19.25 -3.59 6.15
CA LEU A 216 -17.79 -3.39 6.07
C LEU A 216 -17.43 -1.92 5.78
N PHE A 217 -16.38 -1.43 6.40
CA PHE A 217 -15.80 -0.15 6.01
C PHE A 217 -15.24 -0.22 4.58
N ARG A 218 -15.61 0.75 3.77
CA ARG A 218 -15.03 0.87 2.43
C ARG A 218 -13.59 1.38 2.53
N PRO A 219 -12.65 0.85 1.73
CA PRO A 219 -11.26 1.32 1.72
C PRO A 219 -11.09 2.83 1.51
N ASP A 220 -11.99 3.45 0.72
CA ASP A 220 -12.00 4.92 0.52
C ASP A 220 -12.44 5.68 1.77
N TYR A 221 -13.39 5.13 2.54
CA TYR A 221 -13.82 5.71 3.80
C TYR A 221 -12.65 5.75 4.79
N VAL A 222 -11.92 4.62 4.94
CA VAL A 222 -10.74 4.55 5.82
C VAL A 222 -9.72 5.61 5.41
N THR A 223 -9.41 5.73 4.12
CA THR A 223 -8.43 6.71 3.65
C THR A 223 -8.87 8.14 3.91
N ARG A 224 -10.12 8.49 3.58
CA ARG A 224 -10.65 9.85 3.76
C ARG A 224 -10.90 10.20 5.22
N GLY A 225 -11.44 9.24 6.00
CA GLY A 225 -11.66 9.40 7.43
C GLY A 225 -10.35 9.61 8.18
N PHE A 226 -9.34 8.80 7.88
CA PHE A 226 -7.99 8.94 8.44
C PHE A 226 -7.43 10.35 8.21
N GLN A 227 -7.45 10.86 6.97
CA GLN A 227 -6.98 12.22 6.66
C GLN A 227 -7.77 13.31 7.38
N ARG A 228 -9.08 13.12 7.53
CA ARG A 228 -9.95 14.08 8.22
C ARG A 228 -9.61 14.18 9.70
N VAL A 229 -9.44 13.04 10.37
CA VAL A 229 -9.10 13.01 11.81
C VAL A 229 -7.72 13.64 12.04
N LEU A 230 -6.71 13.29 11.24
CA LEU A 230 -5.39 13.93 11.35
C LEU A 230 -5.49 15.45 11.23
N LYS A 231 -6.19 15.94 10.20
CA LYS A 231 -6.39 17.39 10.01
C LYS A 231 -7.09 18.06 11.17
N ASN A 232 -8.15 17.46 11.70
CA ASN A 232 -8.95 18.02 12.79
C ASN A 232 -8.17 18.09 14.13
N ASN A 233 -7.17 17.21 14.30
CA ASN A 233 -6.31 17.18 15.49
C ASN A 233 -4.96 17.89 15.27
N GLY A 234 -4.78 18.63 14.17
CA GLY A 234 -3.52 19.34 13.89
C GLY A 234 -2.31 18.43 13.65
N LEU A 235 -2.55 17.14 13.35
CA LEU A 235 -1.48 16.17 13.09
C LEU A 235 -0.98 16.26 11.65
N GLU A 236 0.28 15.89 11.44
CA GLU A 236 0.89 15.92 10.11
C GLU A 236 0.13 15.02 9.12
N ARG A 237 -0.08 15.53 7.91
CA ARG A 237 -0.73 14.77 6.85
C ARG A 237 0.15 13.60 6.40
N MET A 238 -0.34 12.38 6.55
CA MET A 238 0.34 11.15 6.14
C MET A 238 -0.64 10.17 5.50
N ARG A 239 -0.13 9.23 4.71
CA ARG A 239 -0.97 8.17 4.12
C ARG A 239 -1.24 7.08 5.16
N PHE A 240 -2.37 6.40 5.08
CA PHE A 240 -2.66 5.26 5.96
C PHE A 240 -1.56 4.17 5.90
N HIS A 241 -0.91 4.00 4.75
CA HIS A 241 0.19 3.05 4.60
C HIS A 241 1.48 3.49 5.31
N ASP A 242 1.63 4.79 5.59
CA ASP A 242 2.79 5.32 6.31
C ASP A 242 2.78 4.90 7.79
N LEU A 243 1.61 4.50 8.35
CA LEU A 243 1.53 3.87 9.68
C LEU A 243 2.41 2.61 9.75
N ARG A 244 2.35 1.77 8.73
CA ARG A 244 3.20 0.57 8.63
C ARG A 244 4.68 0.90 8.46
N HIS A 245 5.00 1.97 7.73
CA HIS A 245 6.37 2.46 7.63
C HIS A 245 6.87 3.01 8.97
N SER A 246 6.00 3.68 9.72
CA SER A 246 6.29 4.16 11.07
C SER A 246 6.55 3.01 12.04
N THR A 247 5.78 1.92 11.97
CA THR A 247 6.05 0.71 12.75
C THR A 247 7.46 0.17 12.48
N ALA A 248 7.86 0.10 11.21
CA ALA A 248 9.21 -0.33 10.83
C ALA A 248 10.30 0.56 11.45
N SER A 249 10.10 1.88 11.37
CA SER A 249 11.01 2.87 11.92
C SER A 249 11.12 2.76 13.44
N ILE A 250 9.99 2.69 14.13
CA ILE A 250 9.94 2.58 15.60
C ILE A 250 10.63 1.31 16.09
N LEU A 251 10.37 0.15 15.46
CA LEU A 251 11.02 -1.10 15.83
C LEU A 251 12.54 -1.02 15.65
N TYR A 252 12.97 -0.44 14.54
CA TYR A 252 14.39 -0.24 14.27
C TYR A 252 15.05 0.72 15.27
N ASP A 253 14.41 1.84 15.58
CA ASP A 253 14.92 2.84 16.55
C ASP A 253 14.99 2.26 17.98
N ARG A 254 14.17 1.25 18.29
CA ARG A 254 14.19 0.49 19.54
C ARG A 254 15.20 -0.65 19.57
N GLY A 255 16.05 -0.78 18.53
CA GLY A 255 17.19 -1.68 18.51
C GLY A 255 16.95 -3.01 17.75
N LEU A 256 15.74 -3.28 17.25
CA LEU A 256 15.53 -4.46 16.43
C LEU A 256 16.37 -4.37 15.14
N SER A 257 16.86 -5.53 14.70
CA SER A 257 17.54 -5.63 13.43
C SER A 257 16.59 -5.39 12.25
N LEU A 258 17.15 -5.05 11.10
CA LEU A 258 16.41 -4.90 9.85
C LEU A 258 15.59 -6.17 9.51
N GLU A 259 16.18 -7.34 9.74
CA GLU A 259 15.57 -8.63 9.48
C GLU A 259 14.38 -8.92 10.41
N GLU A 260 14.50 -8.57 11.69
CA GLU A 260 13.41 -8.73 12.66
C GLU A 260 12.24 -7.79 12.34
N ALA A 261 12.52 -6.52 12.06
CA ALA A 261 11.49 -5.56 11.65
C ALA A 261 10.81 -5.98 10.34
N LYS A 262 11.58 -6.49 9.36
CA LYS A 262 11.05 -7.04 8.11
C LYS A 262 10.18 -8.28 8.34
N ARG A 263 10.59 -9.19 9.23
CA ARG A 263 9.82 -10.39 9.62
C ARG A 263 8.52 -10.00 10.28
N TRP A 264 8.54 -9.06 11.26
CA TRP A 264 7.34 -8.53 11.89
C TRP A 264 6.35 -7.96 10.87
N LEU A 265 6.84 -7.18 9.94
CA LEU A 265 6.02 -6.55 8.91
C LEU A 265 5.65 -7.49 7.75
N ARG A 266 6.25 -8.64 7.63
CA ARG A 266 6.02 -9.57 6.49
C ARG A 266 6.29 -8.89 5.14
N HIS A 267 7.43 -8.18 5.04
CA HIS A 267 7.87 -7.53 3.81
C HIS A 267 8.56 -8.53 2.88
N ASN A 268 8.06 -8.67 1.65
CA ASN A 268 8.71 -9.49 0.61
C ASN A 268 9.84 -8.74 -0.11
N ASP A 269 9.87 -7.40 -0.03
CA ASP A 269 10.79 -6.57 -0.81
C ASP A 269 11.74 -5.78 0.10
N ILE A 270 13.05 -5.99 -0.13
CA ILE A 270 14.14 -5.34 0.61
C ILE A 270 14.22 -3.85 0.26
N GLU A 271 13.91 -3.48 -0.99
CA GLU A 271 14.10 -2.11 -1.50
C GLU A 271 13.16 -1.11 -0.80
N THR A 272 11.92 -1.52 -0.51
CA THR A 272 10.95 -0.68 0.22
C THR A 272 11.38 -0.44 1.66
N THR A 273 12.00 -1.43 2.29
CA THR A 273 12.46 -1.38 3.66
C THR A 273 13.77 -0.57 3.77
N SER A 274 14.69 -0.76 2.82
CA SER A 274 16.00 -0.06 2.79
C SER A 274 15.87 1.46 2.76
N ASN A 275 14.91 2.01 2.01
CA ASN A 275 14.69 3.45 1.95
C ASN A 275 14.20 4.08 3.26
N ILE A 276 13.49 3.31 4.11
CA ILE A 276 13.02 3.75 5.42
C ILE A 276 14.24 3.91 6.36
N TYR A 277 15.22 3.02 6.25
CA TYR A 277 16.38 2.98 7.14
C TYR A 277 17.43 4.08 6.88
N ILE A 278 17.51 4.61 5.66
CA ILE A 278 18.37 5.77 5.35
C ILE A 278 17.94 6.99 6.18
N HIS A 279 16.68 7.11 6.54
CA HIS A 279 16.15 8.20 7.36
C HIS A 279 16.30 7.97 8.87
N CYS A 280 16.36 6.72 9.33
CA CYS A 280 16.48 6.36 10.76
C CYS A 280 17.92 6.30 11.27
N SER A 281 18.93 6.48 10.41
CA SER A 281 20.34 6.27 10.73
C SER A 281 20.91 7.17 11.84
N ARG A 282 20.35 8.36 12.09
CA ARG A 282 20.86 9.30 13.10
C ARG A 282 20.59 8.85 14.54
N GLY A 283 19.42 8.29 14.84
CA GLY A 283 19.10 7.77 16.16
C GLY A 283 19.95 6.54 16.51
N ARG A 284 20.10 5.63 15.54
CA ARG A 284 20.91 4.44 15.71
C ARG A 284 22.41 4.70 15.80
N GLN A 285 22.91 5.74 15.13
CA GLN A 285 24.31 6.15 15.24
C GLN A 285 24.66 6.59 16.67
N LYS A 286 23.74 7.26 17.38
CA LYS A 286 23.89 7.59 18.80
C LYS A 286 23.90 6.33 19.68
N LEU A 287 22.97 5.39 19.42
CA LEU A 287 22.90 4.12 20.16
C LEU A 287 24.16 3.28 19.94
N THR A 288 24.65 3.18 18.71
CA THR A 288 25.90 2.49 18.38
C THR A 288 27.09 3.15 19.07
N SER A 289 27.14 4.49 19.09
CA SER A 289 28.21 5.22 19.77
C SER A 289 28.18 5.01 21.29
N SER A 290 27.01 5.01 21.92
CA SER A 290 26.89 4.69 23.36
C SER A 290 27.30 3.25 23.66
N THR A 291 26.84 2.28 22.87
CA THR A 291 27.21 0.87 23.03
C THR A 291 28.72 0.65 22.87
N ILE A 292 29.33 1.29 21.87
CA ILE A 292 30.80 1.25 21.69
C ILE A 292 31.50 1.90 22.89
N SER A 293 31.00 3.06 23.35
CA SER A 293 31.54 3.72 24.53
C SER A 293 31.49 2.81 25.76
N ASP A 294 30.35 2.13 25.99
CA ASP A 294 30.18 1.23 27.12
C ASP A 294 31.08 -0.01 27.04
N ILE A 295 31.36 -0.51 25.84
CA ILE A 295 32.28 -1.66 25.60
C ILE A 295 33.73 -1.26 25.87
N PHE A 296 34.12 -0.02 25.52
CA PHE A 296 35.50 0.45 25.58
C PHE A 296 35.81 1.38 26.77
N GLN A 297 34.83 1.66 27.63
CA GLN A 297 35.05 2.28 28.95
C GLN A 297 35.47 1.21 29.97
N LYS A 298 36.71 0.71 29.83
CA LYS A 298 37.40 -0.06 30.89
C LYS A 298 38.63 0.71 31.31
#